data_cb8de11439782807e7a9851d1563c111
#
_entry.id   cb8de11439782807e7a9851d1563c111
#
_cell.length_a   1.000
_cell.length_b   1.000
_cell.length_c   1.000
_cell.angle_alpha   90.00
_cell.angle_beta   90.00
_cell.angle_gamma   90.00
#
_symmetry.space_group_name_H-M   'P 1'
#
loop_
_entity.id
_entity.type
_entity.pdbx_description
1 polymer ?
#
loop_
_entity_poly.entity_id
_entity_poly.type
_entity_poly.pdbx_seq_one_letter_code
_entity_poly.pdbx_strand_id
1 'polypeptide(L)'
;MGSIVGNSVSFERTLANLMRARFPYLYVATWEEARALQLVATAAKDVDLIRTERRVLDWSLTRGFSEDGVPVEGDTKQPLKALDFIEKFEDPAVFVLKDFHVVLGAGGRSPDHQVVRRLRDLLPALKHSPNPKNVVIIAPQLALPIELEKDVTVLEFELPSFDEIRGVLTQMIETNRSTGRVVIEVTEEEEERLAKAAMGLTLHEAENAFARAMVEDGKLDISDVEVVLEEKRQTIRKSGILEYIKPDLNIADVGGLQNLKRWLIKRNKSW
;
A
#
# COMPACT_ATOMS: atom_id res chain seq x y z
N MET A 1 -14.11 -24.50 -6.60
CA MET A 1 -13.09 -24.22 -5.59
C MET A 1 -12.11 -23.23 -6.20
N GLY A 2 -12.42 -21.93 -6.15
CA GLY A 2 -11.53 -20.87 -6.57
C GLY A 2 -10.70 -20.45 -5.36
N SER A 3 -9.41 -20.69 -5.37
CA SER A 3 -8.50 -20.19 -4.35
C SER A 3 -8.56 -18.67 -4.38
N ILE A 4 -8.98 -18.07 -3.29
CA ILE A 4 -8.82 -16.63 -3.03
C ILE A 4 -7.31 -16.42 -2.85
N VAL A 5 -6.64 -16.14 -3.98
CA VAL A 5 -5.26 -15.67 -3.97
C VAL A 5 -5.35 -14.23 -3.50
N GLY A 6 -4.80 -13.90 -2.33
CA GLY A 6 -4.88 -12.57 -1.75
C GLY A 6 -4.35 -11.50 -2.72
N ASN A 7 -4.89 -10.29 -2.64
CA ASN A 7 -4.59 -9.15 -3.52
C ASN A 7 -3.08 -8.89 -3.67
N SER A 8 -2.29 -9.09 -2.61
CA SER A 8 -0.83 -8.95 -2.61
C SER A 8 -0.12 -9.93 -3.56
N VAL A 9 -0.57 -11.19 -3.64
CA VAL A 9 0.01 -12.19 -4.56
C VAL A 9 -0.27 -11.83 -6.02
N SER A 10 -1.41 -11.21 -6.32
CA SER A 10 -1.73 -10.70 -7.66
C SER A 10 -0.81 -9.54 -8.04
N PHE A 11 -0.57 -8.59 -7.11
CA PHE A 11 0.32 -7.46 -7.30
C PHE A 11 1.77 -7.92 -7.52
N GLU A 12 2.31 -8.79 -6.67
CA GLU A 12 3.67 -9.34 -6.78
C GLU A 12 3.92 -10.01 -8.13
N ARG A 13 2.98 -10.83 -8.61
CA ARG A 13 3.07 -11.47 -9.91
C ARG A 13 3.07 -10.47 -11.06
N THR A 14 2.20 -9.48 -11.00
CA THR A 14 2.13 -8.43 -12.03
C THR A 14 3.42 -7.63 -12.05
N LEU A 15 3.91 -7.20 -10.88
CA LEU A 15 5.16 -6.48 -10.71
C LEU A 15 6.35 -7.31 -11.26
N ALA A 16 6.46 -8.58 -10.85
CA ALA A 16 7.52 -9.47 -11.32
C ALA A 16 7.48 -9.68 -12.85
N ASN A 17 6.30 -9.82 -13.45
CA ASN A 17 6.16 -9.92 -14.90
C ASN A 17 6.64 -8.66 -15.62
N LEU A 18 6.31 -7.48 -15.12
CA LEU A 18 6.77 -6.21 -15.68
C LEU A 18 8.28 -6.02 -15.50
N MET A 19 8.82 -6.37 -14.34
CA MET A 19 10.26 -6.38 -14.10
C MET A 19 10.99 -7.31 -15.06
N ARG A 20 10.47 -8.54 -15.25
CA ARG A 20 11.04 -9.53 -16.18
C ARG A 20 10.97 -9.06 -17.63
N ALA A 21 9.90 -8.38 -18.00
CA ALA A 21 9.73 -7.77 -19.32
C ALA A 21 10.52 -6.46 -19.50
N ARG A 22 11.32 -6.05 -18.50
CA ARG A 22 12.16 -4.86 -18.51
C ARG A 22 11.40 -3.55 -18.72
N PHE A 23 10.21 -3.43 -18.13
CA PHE A 23 9.53 -2.15 -18.07
C PHE A 23 10.38 -1.19 -17.23
N PRO A 24 10.81 -0.06 -17.80
CA PRO A 24 11.83 0.78 -17.14
C PRO A 24 11.29 1.50 -15.92
N TYR A 25 10.08 2.06 -16.04
CA TYR A 25 9.43 2.85 -15.00
C TYR A 25 8.09 2.23 -14.61
N LEU A 26 7.93 1.98 -13.32
CA LEU A 26 6.71 1.49 -12.70
C LEU A 26 6.27 2.53 -11.66
N TYR A 27 4.98 2.79 -11.55
CA TYR A 27 4.43 3.75 -10.60
C TYR A 27 3.36 3.08 -9.74
N VAL A 28 3.52 3.15 -8.44
CA VAL A 28 2.60 2.62 -7.44
C VAL A 28 2.05 3.80 -6.64
N ALA A 29 0.77 4.11 -6.85
CA ALA A 29 0.08 5.17 -6.12
C ALA A 29 -0.53 4.60 -4.84
N THR A 30 0.12 4.81 -3.70
CA THR A 30 -0.34 4.30 -2.40
C THR A 30 0.20 5.11 -1.24
N TRP A 31 -0.57 5.15 -0.14
CA TRP A 31 -0.13 5.65 1.17
C TRP A 31 0.69 4.61 1.95
N GLU A 32 0.64 3.34 1.54
CA GLU A 32 1.28 2.22 2.23
C GLU A 32 2.73 1.99 1.73
N GLU A 33 3.59 3.01 1.88
CA GLU A 33 4.98 2.98 1.40
C GLU A 33 5.73 1.72 1.87
N ALA A 34 5.64 1.40 3.16
CA ALA A 34 6.35 0.26 3.74
C ALA A 34 5.88 -1.08 3.16
N ARG A 35 4.56 -1.29 3.03
CA ARG A 35 3.97 -2.51 2.44
C ARG A 35 4.35 -2.64 0.96
N ALA A 36 4.25 -1.55 0.19
CA ALA A 36 4.65 -1.56 -1.21
C ALA A 36 6.15 -1.86 -1.38
N LEU A 37 7.01 -1.25 -0.56
CA LEU A 37 8.46 -1.51 -0.57
C LEU A 37 8.76 -2.97 -0.25
N GLN A 38 8.09 -3.55 0.75
CA GLN A 38 8.27 -4.96 1.12
C GLN A 38 7.88 -5.90 -0.03
N LEU A 39 6.74 -5.66 -0.70
CA LEU A 39 6.31 -6.47 -1.85
C LEU A 39 7.26 -6.32 -3.05
N VAL A 40 7.78 -5.12 -3.29
CA VAL A 40 8.84 -4.91 -4.30
C VAL A 40 10.09 -5.70 -3.96
N ALA A 41 10.52 -5.68 -2.68
CA ALA A 41 11.70 -6.41 -2.23
C ALA A 41 11.52 -7.94 -2.34
N THR A 42 10.34 -8.44 -1.98
CA THR A 42 10.00 -9.86 -2.14
C THR A 42 10.04 -10.27 -3.61
N ALA A 43 9.35 -9.53 -4.49
CA ALA A 43 9.34 -9.82 -5.92
C ALA A 43 10.73 -9.74 -6.56
N ALA A 44 11.58 -8.80 -6.10
CA ALA A 44 12.94 -8.61 -6.62
C ALA A 44 13.92 -9.73 -6.24
N LYS A 45 13.63 -10.48 -5.18
CA LYS A 45 14.44 -11.62 -4.69
C LYS A 45 13.91 -12.97 -5.16
N ASP A 46 12.70 -13.04 -5.67
CA ASP A 46 12.06 -14.28 -6.11
C ASP A 46 12.55 -14.67 -7.52
N VAL A 47 13.56 -15.53 -7.56
CA VAL A 47 14.17 -16.03 -8.81
C VAL A 47 13.21 -16.85 -9.67
N ASP A 48 12.20 -17.48 -9.10
CA ASP A 48 11.19 -18.24 -9.84
C ASP A 48 10.29 -17.30 -10.65
N LEU A 49 10.03 -16.13 -10.09
CA LEU A 49 9.24 -15.08 -10.75
C LEU A 49 10.06 -14.24 -11.74
N ILE A 50 11.27 -13.78 -11.37
CA ILE A 50 12.01 -12.79 -12.18
C ILE A 50 13.26 -13.33 -12.89
N ARG A 51 13.65 -14.60 -12.66
CA ARG A 51 14.82 -15.30 -13.22
C ARG A 51 16.19 -14.79 -12.77
N THR A 52 16.34 -13.53 -12.45
CA THR A 52 17.59 -12.91 -12.00
C THR A 52 17.27 -12.11 -10.76
N GLU A 53 17.84 -12.52 -9.63
CA GLU A 53 17.73 -11.75 -8.39
C GLU A 53 18.24 -10.32 -8.59
N ARG A 54 17.60 -9.36 -7.95
CA ARG A 54 17.92 -7.94 -8.06
C ARG A 54 18.12 -7.33 -6.69
N ARG A 55 19.16 -6.54 -6.60
CA ARG A 55 19.36 -5.67 -5.43
C ARG A 55 18.23 -4.66 -5.36
N VAL A 56 17.77 -4.34 -4.15
CA VAL A 56 16.73 -3.32 -3.95
C VAL A 56 17.35 -2.13 -3.24
N LEU A 57 17.35 -1.00 -3.92
CA LEU A 57 17.85 0.27 -3.39
C LEU A 57 16.69 1.24 -3.27
N ASP A 58 16.40 1.67 -2.05
CA ASP A 58 15.36 2.68 -1.80
C ASP A 58 15.97 4.07 -1.64
N TRP A 59 15.31 5.06 -2.23
CA TRP A 59 15.72 6.45 -2.24
C TRP A 59 14.68 7.35 -1.59
N SER A 60 15.16 8.34 -0.86
CA SER A 60 14.34 9.49 -0.44
C SER A 60 15.13 10.78 -0.56
N LEU A 61 14.40 11.89 -0.70
CA LEU A 61 14.99 13.23 -0.81
C LEU A 61 15.87 13.59 0.40
N THR A 62 15.59 13.04 1.57
CA THR A 62 16.29 13.34 2.82
C THR A 62 17.53 12.48 3.06
N ARG A 63 17.53 11.22 2.58
CA ARG A 63 18.60 10.25 2.85
C ARG A 63 19.45 9.87 1.64
N GLY A 64 18.94 10.04 0.42
CA GLY A 64 19.55 9.48 -0.77
C GLY A 64 19.24 7.98 -0.89
N PHE A 65 20.05 7.23 -1.63
CA PHE A 65 19.91 5.78 -1.74
C PHE A 65 20.39 5.05 -0.48
N SER A 66 19.65 4.01 -0.12
CA SER A 66 20.02 3.00 0.88
C SER A 66 19.66 1.60 0.40
N GLU A 67 20.42 0.61 0.84
CA GLU A 67 20.16 -0.81 0.62
C GLU A 67 20.01 -1.50 1.99
N ASP A 68 18.89 -2.16 2.24
CA ASP A 68 18.55 -2.76 3.54
C ASP A 68 18.76 -1.78 4.73
N GLY A 69 18.44 -0.48 4.51
CA GLY A 69 18.58 0.57 5.51
C GLY A 69 20.00 1.16 5.67
N VAL A 70 20.99 0.60 4.97
CA VAL A 70 22.38 1.10 4.97
C VAL A 70 22.57 2.11 3.85
N PRO A 71 22.99 3.36 4.14
CA PRO A 71 23.24 4.36 3.11
C PRO A 71 24.30 3.89 2.10
N VAL A 72 24.03 4.13 0.82
CA VAL A 72 25.01 3.89 -0.26
C VAL A 72 26.02 5.04 -0.30
N GLU A 73 27.27 4.75 -0.63
CA GLU A 73 28.31 5.76 -0.77
C GLU A 73 27.99 6.78 -1.87
N GLY A 74 28.24 8.04 -1.59
CA GLY A 74 28.05 9.16 -2.50
C GLY A 74 26.85 10.05 -2.17
N ASP A 75 26.85 11.26 -2.75
CA ASP A 75 25.76 12.22 -2.59
C ASP A 75 24.66 11.93 -3.62
N THR A 76 23.67 11.15 -3.23
CA THR A 76 22.52 10.78 -4.07
C THR A 76 21.20 11.46 -3.64
N LYS A 77 21.24 12.43 -2.71
CA LYS A 77 20.01 13.09 -2.21
C LYS A 77 19.30 13.90 -3.28
N GLN A 78 20.04 14.61 -4.13
CA GLN A 78 19.45 15.39 -5.19
C GLN A 78 18.86 14.48 -6.29
N PRO A 79 17.65 14.75 -6.79
CA PRO A 79 16.98 13.89 -7.78
C PRO A 79 17.84 13.61 -9.02
N LEU A 80 18.51 14.62 -9.58
CA LEU A 80 19.38 14.43 -10.74
C LEU A 80 20.57 13.52 -10.45
N LYS A 81 21.21 13.67 -9.27
CA LYS A 81 22.30 12.79 -8.84
C LYS A 81 21.85 11.37 -8.59
N ALA A 82 20.61 11.20 -8.05
CA ALA A 82 20.00 9.88 -7.92
C ALA A 82 19.82 9.21 -9.29
N LEU A 83 19.33 9.93 -10.29
CA LEU A 83 19.16 9.39 -11.65
C LEU A 83 20.52 9.08 -12.32
N ASP A 84 21.55 9.90 -12.06
CA ASP A 84 22.93 9.62 -12.53
C ASP A 84 23.52 8.38 -11.86
N PHE A 85 23.22 8.15 -10.58
CA PHE A 85 23.62 6.94 -9.87
C PHE A 85 22.95 5.69 -10.47
N ILE A 86 21.64 5.73 -10.76
CA ILE A 86 20.91 4.62 -11.41
C ILE A 86 21.54 4.25 -12.76
N GLU A 87 21.94 5.24 -13.56
CA GLU A 87 22.56 4.98 -14.86
C GLU A 87 23.88 4.23 -14.72
N LYS A 88 24.74 4.69 -13.79
CA LYS A 88 26.08 4.16 -13.56
C LYS A 88 26.12 2.83 -12.79
N PHE A 89 25.01 2.46 -12.15
CA PHE A 89 24.94 1.23 -11.36
C PHE A 89 25.06 0.01 -12.28
N GLU A 90 25.94 -0.93 -11.94
CA GLU A 90 26.28 -2.03 -12.84
C GLU A 90 25.56 -3.33 -12.56
N ASP A 91 25.09 -3.56 -11.30
CA ASP A 91 24.43 -4.81 -10.94
C ASP A 91 22.94 -4.82 -11.34
N PRO A 92 22.31 -6.02 -11.44
CA PRO A 92 20.87 -6.14 -11.53
C PRO A 92 20.18 -5.48 -10.31
N ALA A 93 19.27 -4.51 -10.55
CA ALA A 93 18.69 -3.77 -9.44
C ALA A 93 17.26 -3.27 -9.71
N VAL A 94 16.54 -3.04 -8.61
CA VAL A 94 15.31 -2.28 -8.55
C VAL A 94 15.55 -1.05 -7.69
N PHE A 95 15.35 0.12 -8.27
CA PHE A 95 15.46 1.40 -7.58
C PHE A 95 14.08 1.88 -7.18
N VAL A 96 13.80 1.97 -5.89
CA VAL A 96 12.54 2.46 -5.36
C VAL A 96 12.68 3.94 -5.00
N LEU A 97 12.00 4.79 -5.73
CA LEU A 97 12.01 6.25 -5.51
C LEU A 97 10.77 6.65 -4.69
N LYS A 98 10.97 6.94 -3.41
CA LYS A 98 9.89 7.33 -2.49
C LYS A 98 9.58 8.82 -2.65
N ASP A 99 8.28 9.14 -2.73
CA ASP A 99 7.77 10.50 -2.87
C ASP A 99 8.33 11.31 -4.06
N PHE A 100 8.79 10.62 -5.10
CA PHE A 100 9.36 11.28 -6.27
C PHE A 100 8.33 12.13 -7.04
N HIS A 101 7.03 11.93 -6.78
CA HIS A 101 5.93 12.73 -7.33
C HIS A 101 6.08 14.23 -7.09
N VAL A 102 6.76 14.63 -6.03
CA VAL A 102 6.99 16.05 -5.66
C VAL A 102 7.74 16.80 -6.76
N VAL A 103 8.70 16.14 -7.39
CA VAL A 103 9.48 16.72 -8.51
C VAL A 103 8.82 16.51 -9.88
N LEU A 104 7.78 15.66 -9.92
CA LEU A 104 6.99 15.40 -11.13
C LEU A 104 5.74 16.30 -11.25
N GLY A 105 5.57 17.28 -10.37
CA GLY A 105 4.50 18.26 -10.47
C GLY A 105 3.27 18.00 -9.60
N ALA A 106 3.41 17.24 -8.53
CA ALA A 106 2.34 16.98 -7.58
C ALA A 106 1.84 18.26 -6.89
N GLY A 107 0.55 18.26 -6.50
CA GLY A 107 -0.05 19.37 -5.76
C GLY A 107 -0.18 20.68 -6.54
N GLY A 108 -0.33 20.59 -7.87
CA GLY A 108 -0.48 21.77 -8.73
C GLY A 108 0.80 22.55 -8.99
N ARG A 109 1.96 22.00 -8.62
CA ARG A 109 3.28 22.56 -8.93
C ARG A 109 3.70 22.16 -10.34
N SER A 110 4.50 23.02 -10.98
CA SER A 110 5.15 22.64 -12.24
C SER A 110 6.18 21.54 -11.99
N PRO A 111 6.30 20.54 -12.89
CA PRO A 111 7.35 19.55 -12.79
C PRO A 111 8.73 20.15 -12.97
N ASP A 112 9.73 19.56 -12.38
CA ASP A 112 11.14 19.89 -12.66
C ASP A 112 11.50 19.37 -14.05
N HIS A 113 11.63 20.28 -15.01
CA HIS A 113 11.91 19.95 -16.40
C HIS A 113 13.26 19.26 -16.60
N GLN A 114 14.25 19.51 -15.73
CA GLN A 114 15.54 18.83 -15.81
C GLN A 114 15.41 17.37 -15.37
N VAL A 115 14.66 17.12 -14.30
CA VAL A 115 14.36 15.76 -13.82
C VAL A 115 13.54 14.99 -14.86
N VAL A 116 12.48 15.60 -15.41
CA VAL A 116 11.67 14.99 -16.47
C VAL A 116 12.51 14.63 -17.68
N ARG A 117 13.38 15.58 -18.14
CA ARG A 117 14.27 15.31 -19.25
C ARG A 117 15.26 14.19 -18.94
N ARG A 118 15.85 14.20 -17.75
CA ARG A 118 16.80 13.17 -17.31
C ARG A 118 16.19 11.78 -17.25
N LEU A 119 14.93 11.64 -16.78
CA LEU A 119 14.20 10.38 -16.83
C LEU A 119 14.06 9.86 -18.26
N ARG A 120 13.74 10.73 -19.22
CA ARG A 120 13.65 10.33 -20.64
C ARG A 120 15.00 9.92 -21.22
N ASP A 121 16.09 10.60 -20.84
CA ASP A 121 17.44 10.25 -21.28
C ASP A 121 17.92 8.92 -20.68
N LEU A 122 17.46 8.57 -19.50
CA LEU A 122 17.78 7.30 -18.82
C LEU A 122 17.09 6.08 -19.45
N LEU A 123 15.98 6.24 -20.16
CA LEU A 123 15.20 5.14 -20.75
C LEU A 123 16.03 4.15 -21.59
N PRO A 124 16.87 4.59 -22.55
CA PRO A 124 17.68 3.67 -23.32
C PRO A 124 18.63 2.84 -22.46
N ALA A 125 19.24 3.48 -21.45
CA ALA A 125 20.14 2.82 -20.52
C ALA A 125 19.44 1.73 -19.70
N LEU A 126 18.19 1.97 -19.24
CA LEU A 126 17.41 0.97 -18.53
C LEU A 126 16.95 -0.19 -19.44
N LYS A 127 16.50 0.12 -20.66
CA LYS A 127 15.98 -0.89 -21.61
C LYS A 127 17.08 -1.79 -22.18
N HIS A 128 18.26 -1.22 -22.46
CA HIS A 128 19.35 -1.91 -23.15
C HIS A 128 20.53 -2.30 -22.26
N SER A 129 20.44 -2.06 -20.95
CA SER A 129 21.46 -2.51 -20.01
C SER A 129 21.64 -4.03 -20.08
N PRO A 130 22.88 -4.56 -20.08
CA PRO A 130 23.12 -6.00 -19.96
C PRO A 130 22.51 -6.53 -18.66
N ASN A 131 22.59 -5.78 -17.57
CA ASN A 131 21.99 -6.10 -16.29
C ASN A 131 20.60 -5.47 -16.16
N PRO A 132 19.58 -6.25 -15.77
CA PRO A 132 18.22 -5.75 -15.69
C PRO A 132 18.07 -4.71 -14.57
N LYS A 133 17.56 -3.53 -14.93
CA LYS A 133 17.28 -2.44 -14.00
C LYS A 133 15.84 -1.96 -14.18
N ASN A 134 15.15 -1.69 -13.06
CA ASN A 134 13.84 -1.07 -13.05
C ASN A 134 13.81 0.06 -12.03
N VAL A 135 13.00 1.06 -12.29
CA VAL A 135 12.70 2.12 -11.34
C VAL A 135 11.24 2.02 -10.94
N VAL A 136 10.98 1.94 -9.65
CA VAL A 136 9.63 1.91 -9.07
C VAL A 136 9.43 3.19 -8.28
N ILE A 137 8.45 4.00 -8.67
CA ILE A 137 8.05 5.18 -7.91
C ILE A 137 6.92 4.78 -6.96
N ILE A 138 7.09 5.01 -5.68
CA ILE A 138 6.04 4.83 -4.66
C ILE A 138 5.68 6.21 -4.12
N ALA A 139 4.40 6.57 -4.22
CA ALA A 139 3.93 7.88 -3.78
C ALA A 139 2.43 7.86 -3.44
N PRO A 140 1.94 8.75 -2.57
CA PRO A 140 0.53 8.76 -2.15
C PRO A 140 -0.45 9.17 -3.25
N GLN A 141 0.04 9.86 -4.29
CA GLN A 141 -0.79 10.30 -5.42
C GLN A 141 -0.06 10.12 -6.74
N LEU A 142 -0.81 9.90 -7.80
CA LEU A 142 -0.28 9.86 -9.15
C LEU A 142 0.00 11.31 -9.61
N ALA A 143 1.27 11.60 -9.90
CA ALA A 143 1.68 12.80 -10.60
C ALA A 143 2.61 12.40 -11.75
N LEU A 144 2.13 12.55 -12.98
CA LEU A 144 2.82 12.08 -14.16
C LEU A 144 2.81 13.18 -15.25
N PRO A 145 3.97 13.78 -15.56
CA PRO A 145 4.08 14.70 -16.66
C PRO A 145 3.75 14.03 -18.00
N ILE A 146 3.15 14.78 -18.92
CA ILE A 146 2.73 14.27 -20.23
C ILE A 146 3.88 13.63 -21.01
N GLU A 147 5.09 14.13 -20.80
CA GLU A 147 6.32 13.64 -21.44
C GLU A 147 6.68 12.21 -21.03
N LEU A 148 6.18 11.73 -19.87
CA LEU A 148 6.46 10.41 -19.31
C LEU A 148 5.29 9.44 -19.41
N GLU A 149 4.11 9.87 -19.84
CA GLU A 149 2.88 9.03 -19.86
C GLU A 149 3.04 7.73 -20.66
N LYS A 150 3.88 7.72 -21.70
CA LYS A 150 4.10 6.53 -22.53
C LYS A 150 5.20 5.60 -22.01
N ASP A 151 6.01 6.09 -21.08
CA ASP A 151 7.20 5.39 -20.58
C ASP A 151 7.01 4.82 -19.19
N VAL A 152 6.02 5.32 -18.46
CA VAL A 152 5.67 4.89 -17.09
C VAL A 152 4.44 3.99 -17.11
N THR A 153 4.56 2.84 -16.47
CA THR A 153 3.42 1.92 -16.26
C THR A 153 2.91 2.10 -14.83
N VAL A 154 1.63 2.48 -14.71
CA VAL A 154 0.97 2.61 -13.41
C VAL A 154 0.44 1.25 -12.98
N LEU A 155 0.77 0.87 -11.76
CA LEU A 155 0.29 -0.35 -11.10
C LEU A 155 -0.78 -0.01 -10.08
N GLU A 156 -1.87 -0.75 -10.12
CA GLU A 156 -2.89 -0.68 -9.10
C GLU A 156 -2.39 -1.37 -7.82
N PHE A 157 -2.52 -0.71 -6.69
CA PHE A 157 -2.13 -1.22 -5.38
C PHE A 157 -3.37 -1.26 -4.49
N GLU A 158 -3.88 -2.45 -4.31
CA GLU A 158 -5.11 -2.66 -3.56
C GLU A 158 -4.88 -2.53 -2.05
N LEU A 159 -5.94 -2.14 -1.34
CA LEU A 159 -5.96 -2.14 0.11
C LEU A 159 -5.73 -3.55 0.66
N PRO A 160 -5.28 -3.67 1.92
CA PRO A 160 -5.00 -4.95 2.54
C PRO A 160 -6.18 -5.91 2.50
N SER A 161 -5.89 -7.18 2.27
CA SER A 161 -6.86 -8.26 2.36
C SER A 161 -7.26 -8.52 3.82
N PHE A 162 -8.34 -9.26 3.99
CA PHE A 162 -8.78 -9.71 5.32
C PHE A 162 -7.66 -10.46 6.07
N ASP A 163 -6.93 -11.34 5.37
CA ASP A 163 -5.88 -12.15 5.98
C ASP A 163 -4.69 -11.30 6.44
N GLU A 164 -4.34 -10.24 5.68
CA GLU A 164 -3.29 -9.29 6.07
C GLU A 164 -3.69 -8.48 7.31
N ILE A 165 -4.92 -7.96 7.35
CA ILE A 165 -5.45 -7.23 8.52
C ILE A 165 -5.55 -8.14 9.74
N ARG A 166 -6.08 -9.36 9.57
CA ARG A 166 -6.16 -10.36 10.64
C ARG A 166 -4.76 -10.70 11.15
N GLY A 167 -3.79 -10.87 10.25
CA GLY A 167 -2.41 -11.15 10.62
C GLY A 167 -1.79 -10.08 11.54
N VAL A 168 -2.03 -8.79 11.24
CA VAL A 168 -1.60 -7.67 12.10
C VAL A 168 -2.28 -7.75 13.47
N LEU A 169 -3.60 -7.96 13.52
CA LEU A 169 -4.33 -8.07 14.78
C LEU A 169 -3.81 -9.24 15.63
N THR A 170 -3.63 -10.42 15.03
CA THR A 170 -3.11 -11.62 15.72
C THR A 170 -1.71 -11.37 16.28
N GLN A 171 -0.82 -10.73 15.51
CA GLN A 171 0.52 -10.36 15.99
C GLN A 171 0.48 -9.40 17.18
N MET A 172 -0.42 -8.40 17.14
CA MET A 172 -0.61 -7.46 18.25
C MET A 172 -1.15 -8.17 19.50
N ILE A 173 -2.10 -9.09 19.35
CA ILE A 173 -2.64 -9.92 20.43
C ILE A 173 -1.54 -10.75 21.09
N GLU A 174 -0.73 -11.46 20.29
CA GLU A 174 0.36 -12.29 20.80
C GLU A 174 1.41 -11.46 21.55
N THR A 175 1.80 -10.30 20.98
CA THR A 175 2.74 -9.37 21.62
C THR A 175 2.21 -8.88 22.97
N ASN A 176 0.94 -8.49 23.04
CA ASN A 176 0.34 -8.00 24.27
C ASN A 176 0.13 -9.09 25.32
N ARG A 177 -0.25 -10.31 24.91
CA ARG A 177 -0.30 -11.48 25.80
C ARG A 177 1.05 -11.77 26.44
N SER A 178 2.14 -11.67 25.67
CA SER A 178 3.50 -11.93 26.16
C SER A 178 3.98 -10.88 27.16
N THR A 179 3.55 -9.62 27.00
CA THR A 179 3.95 -8.51 27.89
C THR A 179 3.02 -8.30 29.08
N GLY A 180 1.79 -8.87 29.04
CA GLY A 180 0.78 -8.71 30.09
C GLY A 180 0.26 -7.29 30.27
N ARG A 181 0.46 -6.39 29.28
CA ARG A 181 0.05 -4.98 29.38
C ARG A 181 -1.43 -4.76 29.09
N VAL A 182 -2.01 -5.61 28.28
CA VAL A 182 -3.42 -5.55 27.87
C VAL A 182 -4.06 -6.89 28.16
N VAL A 183 -5.26 -6.87 28.72
CA VAL A 183 -6.07 -8.07 28.95
C VAL A 183 -6.77 -8.44 27.65
N ILE A 184 -6.48 -9.63 27.13
CA ILE A 184 -7.06 -10.11 25.86
C ILE A 184 -8.22 -11.06 26.16
N GLU A 185 -9.44 -10.60 25.94
CA GLU A 185 -10.69 -11.31 26.19
C GLU A 185 -11.48 -11.55 24.90
N VAL A 186 -10.79 -11.89 23.80
CA VAL A 186 -11.41 -12.17 22.50
C VAL A 186 -11.30 -13.65 22.15
N THR A 187 -12.40 -14.20 21.63
CA THR A 187 -12.47 -15.50 20.95
C THR A 187 -12.01 -15.36 19.49
N GLU A 188 -11.77 -16.48 18.81
CA GLU A 188 -11.40 -16.48 17.39
C GLU A 188 -12.48 -15.83 16.50
N GLU A 189 -13.76 -16.05 16.79
CA GLU A 189 -14.86 -15.41 16.07
C GLU A 189 -14.91 -13.90 16.28
N GLU A 190 -14.59 -13.42 17.47
CA GLU A 190 -14.55 -12.00 17.82
C GLU A 190 -13.32 -11.32 17.18
N GLU A 191 -12.17 -12.01 17.13
CA GLU A 191 -10.99 -11.55 16.38
C GLU A 191 -11.32 -11.37 14.89
N GLU A 192 -12.04 -12.33 14.29
CA GLU A 192 -12.52 -12.17 12.91
C GLU A 192 -13.44 -10.96 12.73
N ARG A 193 -14.32 -10.69 13.70
CA ARG A 193 -15.24 -9.54 13.63
C ARG A 193 -14.49 -8.22 13.75
N LEU A 194 -13.49 -8.13 14.62
CA LEU A 194 -12.60 -6.97 14.73
C LEU A 194 -11.83 -6.74 13.42
N ALA A 195 -11.24 -7.79 12.85
CA ALA A 195 -10.55 -7.70 11.58
C ALA A 195 -11.48 -7.27 10.43
N LYS A 196 -12.70 -7.80 10.37
CA LYS A 196 -13.73 -7.40 9.39
C LYS A 196 -14.13 -5.94 9.54
N ALA A 197 -14.22 -5.41 10.77
CA ALA A 197 -14.52 -4.01 11.01
C ALA A 197 -13.43 -3.08 10.43
N ALA A 198 -12.18 -3.50 10.47
CA ALA A 198 -11.03 -2.75 9.94
C ALA A 198 -10.85 -2.86 8.41
N MET A 199 -11.60 -3.73 7.72
CA MET A 199 -11.53 -3.84 6.27
C MET A 199 -11.77 -2.50 5.57
N GLY A 200 -10.92 -2.18 4.57
CA GLY A 200 -10.96 -0.90 3.85
C GLY A 200 -10.08 0.20 4.47
N LEU A 201 -9.39 -0.11 5.57
CA LEU A 201 -8.28 0.70 6.10
C LEU A 201 -6.95 0.22 5.47
N THR A 202 -5.94 1.07 5.48
CA THR A 202 -4.54 0.66 5.27
C THR A 202 -4.06 -0.18 6.48
N LEU A 203 -2.98 -0.96 6.32
CA LEU A 203 -2.44 -1.73 7.45
C LEU A 203 -2.09 -0.84 8.65
N HIS A 204 -1.49 0.33 8.38
CA HIS A 204 -1.13 1.26 9.45
C HIS A 204 -2.36 1.86 10.15
N GLU A 205 -3.41 2.19 9.41
CA GLU A 205 -4.67 2.67 9.99
C GLU A 205 -5.37 1.57 10.81
N ALA A 206 -5.36 0.32 10.33
CA ALA A 206 -5.89 -0.82 11.06
C ALA A 206 -5.10 -1.07 12.36
N GLU A 207 -3.76 -1.05 12.28
CA GLU A 207 -2.88 -1.16 13.45
C GLU A 207 -3.17 -0.06 14.48
N ASN A 208 -3.31 1.18 14.05
CA ASN A 208 -3.65 2.30 14.93
C ASN A 208 -5.03 2.14 15.57
N ALA A 209 -6.03 1.66 14.80
CA ALA A 209 -7.38 1.41 15.33
C ALA A 209 -7.36 0.32 16.41
N PHE A 210 -6.64 -0.79 16.19
CA PHE A 210 -6.48 -1.86 17.17
C PHE A 210 -5.67 -1.40 18.39
N ALA A 211 -4.59 -0.65 18.17
CA ALA A 211 -3.79 -0.09 19.27
C ALA A 211 -4.64 0.85 20.15
N ARG A 212 -5.46 1.69 19.53
CA ARG A 212 -6.39 2.56 20.27
C ARG A 212 -7.38 1.77 21.10
N ALA A 213 -8.03 0.74 20.51
CA ALA A 213 -8.95 -0.14 21.21
C ALA A 213 -8.29 -0.78 22.46
N MET A 214 -7.09 -1.33 22.30
CA MET A 214 -6.32 -1.94 23.40
C MET A 214 -5.93 -0.98 24.53
N VAL A 215 -5.75 0.30 24.24
CA VAL A 215 -5.27 1.30 25.21
C VAL A 215 -6.41 2.03 25.92
N GLU A 216 -7.60 2.09 25.33
CA GLU A 216 -8.73 2.89 25.83
C GLU A 216 -9.14 2.49 27.25
N ASP A 217 -9.23 1.19 27.50
CA ASP A 217 -9.56 0.64 28.84
C ASP A 217 -8.57 -0.44 29.33
N GLY A 218 -7.51 -0.71 28.59
CA GLY A 218 -6.49 -1.72 28.91
C GLY A 218 -6.92 -3.15 28.60
N LYS A 219 -7.96 -3.32 27.81
CA LYS A 219 -8.50 -4.62 27.38
C LYS A 219 -8.65 -4.66 25.85
N LEU A 220 -8.84 -5.86 25.33
CA LEU A 220 -9.34 -6.08 23.98
C LEU A 220 -10.50 -7.08 24.06
N ASP A 221 -11.70 -6.64 23.74
CA ASP A 221 -12.92 -7.45 23.72
C ASP A 221 -13.83 -7.10 22.53
N ILE A 222 -14.99 -7.73 22.45
CA ILE A 222 -15.93 -7.55 21.33
C ILE A 222 -16.49 -6.13 21.23
N SER A 223 -16.54 -5.36 22.32
CA SER A 223 -17.04 -3.99 22.31
C SER A 223 -16.15 -3.05 21.52
N ASP A 224 -14.87 -3.40 21.34
CA ASP A 224 -13.89 -2.65 20.57
C ASP A 224 -14.17 -2.57 19.07
N VAL A 225 -15.09 -3.40 18.56
CA VAL A 225 -15.59 -3.27 17.17
C VAL A 225 -16.10 -1.84 16.90
N GLU A 226 -16.79 -1.21 17.88
CA GLU A 226 -17.27 0.16 17.71
C GLU A 226 -16.11 1.18 17.68
N VAL A 227 -15.05 0.97 18.44
CA VAL A 227 -13.84 1.81 18.44
C VAL A 227 -13.17 1.73 17.06
N VAL A 228 -12.99 0.54 16.51
CA VAL A 228 -12.43 0.32 15.18
C VAL A 228 -13.29 0.96 14.10
N LEU A 229 -14.61 0.82 14.16
CA LEU A 229 -15.55 1.43 13.23
C LEU A 229 -15.52 2.96 13.31
N GLU A 230 -15.33 3.54 14.51
CA GLU A 230 -15.21 5.00 14.65
C GLU A 230 -13.90 5.52 14.03
N GLU A 231 -12.78 4.85 14.21
CA GLU A 231 -11.53 5.18 13.51
C GLU A 231 -11.70 5.15 11.98
N LYS A 232 -12.37 4.12 11.47
CA LYS A 232 -12.69 4.04 10.05
C LYS A 232 -13.56 5.20 9.58
N ARG A 233 -14.56 5.60 10.36
CA ARG A 233 -15.39 6.79 10.06
C ARG A 233 -14.56 8.06 10.01
N GLN A 234 -13.63 8.23 10.95
CA GLN A 234 -12.74 9.39 10.99
C GLN A 234 -11.80 9.43 9.79
N THR A 235 -11.26 8.29 9.38
CA THR A 235 -10.42 8.16 8.18
C THR A 235 -11.20 8.54 6.91
N ILE A 236 -12.44 8.05 6.77
CA ILE A 236 -13.31 8.43 5.65
C ILE A 236 -13.59 9.92 5.64
N ARG A 237 -13.89 10.54 6.79
CA ARG A 237 -14.11 11.99 6.90
C ARG A 237 -12.89 12.81 6.52
N LYS A 238 -11.67 12.36 6.89
CA LYS A 238 -10.41 13.04 6.53
C LYS A 238 -10.18 13.11 5.02
N SER A 239 -10.69 12.16 4.25
CA SER A 239 -10.58 12.16 2.79
C SER A 239 -11.33 13.34 2.14
N GLY A 240 -12.32 13.90 2.82
CA GLY A 240 -13.15 15.04 2.34
C GLY A 240 -14.03 14.73 1.13
N ILE A 241 -14.00 13.50 0.62
CA ILE A 241 -14.71 13.07 -0.60
C ILE A 241 -16.01 12.35 -0.23
N LEU A 242 -16.04 11.65 0.90
CA LEU A 242 -17.17 10.85 1.34
C LEU A 242 -17.65 11.30 2.72
N GLU A 243 -18.96 11.34 2.90
CA GLU A 243 -19.60 11.55 4.19
C GLU A 243 -20.17 10.21 4.68
N TYR A 244 -19.78 9.79 5.89
CA TYR A 244 -20.36 8.63 6.53
C TYR A 244 -21.69 9.00 7.18
N ILE A 245 -22.79 8.52 6.62
CA ILE A 245 -24.12 8.66 7.20
C ILE A 245 -24.40 7.44 8.07
N LYS A 246 -24.46 7.63 9.40
CA LYS A 246 -24.92 6.57 10.30
C LYS A 246 -26.41 6.34 10.04
N PRO A 247 -26.84 5.14 9.62
CA PRO A 247 -28.25 4.88 9.44
C PRO A 247 -28.92 4.75 10.82
N ASP A 248 -29.52 5.84 11.30
CA ASP A 248 -30.31 5.81 12.52
C ASP A 248 -31.74 5.28 12.31
N LEU A 249 -32.11 5.01 11.05
CA LEU A 249 -33.44 4.53 10.66
C LEU A 249 -33.43 3.03 10.39
N ASN A 250 -34.30 2.32 11.07
CA ASN A 250 -34.60 0.92 10.78
C ASN A 250 -35.62 0.85 9.61
N ILE A 251 -35.60 -0.23 8.81
CA ILE A 251 -36.62 -0.49 7.78
C ILE A 251 -38.04 -0.43 8.35
N ALA A 252 -38.21 -0.71 9.65
CA ALA A 252 -39.48 -0.60 10.34
C ALA A 252 -39.97 0.84 10.47
N ASP A 253 -39.06 1.81 10.58
CA ASP A 253 -39.37 3.23 10.81
C ASP A 253 -39.81 3.96 9.53
N VAL A 254 -39.54 3.36 8.36
CA VAL A 254 -39.97 3.92 7.07
C VAL A 254 -41.47 3.64 6.85
N GLY A 255 -42.28 4.66 6.76
CA GLY A 255 -43.71 4.54 6.46
C GLY A 255 -43.98 3.97 5.07
N GLY A 256 -44.99 3.09 4.90
CA GLY A 256 -45.37 2.55 3.60
C GLY A 256 -44.40 1.52 3.00
N LEU A 257 -44.37 1.42 1.66
CA LEU A 257 -43.46 0.57 0.86
C LEU A 257 -43.42 -0.92 1.25
N GLN A 258 -44.56 -1.50 1.68
CA GLN A 258 -44.66 -2.87 2.21
C GLN A 258 -44.12 -3.96 1.25
N ASN A 259 -44.29 -3.78 -0.06
CA ASN A 259 -43.78 -4.72 -1.05
C ASN A 259 -42.25 -4.67 -1.16
N LEU A 260 -41.66 -3.48 -1.11
CA LEU A 260 -40.20 -3.29 -1.11
C LEU A 260 -39.59 -3.83 0.18
N LYS A 261 -40.21 -3.56 1.34
CA LYS A 261 -39.76 -4.12 2.63
C LYS A 261 -39.73 -5.65 2.63
N ARG A 262 -40.82 -6.27 2.14
CA ARG A 262 -40.88 -7.75 2.01
C ARG A 262 -39.80 -8.30 1.05
N TRP A 263 -39.56 -7.59 -0.03
CA TRP A 263 -38.53 -7.99 -1.00
C TRP A 263 -37.12 -7.89 -0.40
N LEU A 264 -36.79 -6.78 0.30
CA LEU A 264 -35.51 -6.58 1.00
C LEU A 264 -35.28 -7.63 2.08
N ILE A 265 -36.29 -7.91 2.93
CA ILE A 265 -36.18 -8.91 4.00
C ILE A 265 -35.91 -10.32 3.43
N LYS A 266 -36.58 -10.67 2.30
CA LYS A 266 -36.32 -11.95 1.64
C LYS A 266 -34.90 -12.05 1.10
N ARG A 267 -34.35 -10.95 0.60
CA ARG A 267 -33.02 -10.93 0.01
C ARG A 267 -31.90 -10.89 1.07
N ASN A 268 -32.14 -10.25 2.20
CA ASN A 268 -31.18 -10.20 3.30
C ASN A 268 -30.93 -11.57 3.97
N LYS A 269 -31.81 -12.57 3.75
CA LYS A 269 -31.60 -13.96 4.18
C LYS A 269 -30.81 -14.81 3.17
N SER A 270 -30.42 -14.23 2.04
CA SER A 270 -29.72 -14.90 0.94
C SER A 270 -28.25 -14.49 0.81
N TRP A 271 -27.75 -13.70 1.76
CA TRP A 271 -26.34 -13.24 1.85
C TRP A 271 -25.68 -13.79 3.10
#